data_5b4a22b3e93b1e52afa923c38022e935
#
_entry.id   5b4a22b3e93b1e52afa923c38022e935
#
_cell.length_a   1.000
_cell.length_b   1.000
_cell.length_c   1.000
_cell.angle_alpha   90.00
_cell.angle_beta   90.00
_cell.angle_gamma   90.00
#
_symmetry.space_group_name_H-M   'P 1'
#
loop_
_entity.id
_entity.type
_entity.pdbx_description
1 polymer ?
#
loop_
_entity_poly.entity_id
_entity_poly.type
_entity_poly.pdbx_seq_one_letter_code
_entity_poly.pdbx_strand_id
1 'polypeptide(L)'
;LLHVPPVQAFIGSEVAGALAQKFGTQVSIGKVNLGFFNRIIIDDVMMLDQKGDSMICASRVSAKLDFLPLKDGKISVSSAQLFGLNANIYKQDAKSPMNIQFVLDSLASKDTTRHTPLDLHIGSLIIRHGAVAYNQRDIAPKPGVFSPQHLGITDLSAHIILGHLTDKDIHLAVKKIALKDKSGLQLKNLRFKLDADQQQALLRDFSIELPHSQLQLNDLRATYRIENKHIVKPTLQFQGGIKPSVITLADIACFVPELRKFKDALQLHLQFSGTSTSARIHNLEFKTQSGSLLLRANGRVSDWDRLLRWKANISALKISGDGIGEVSRNLGKRISIPKEVLRLGDIYYIGEVYGAGKNVGTHGQLKTGVGEVAIKAEKAGSELKASINTQGINLGRILDNGQFGILAASLSAHGNKQHFYAKGSIPRFDFNKYSYRNIQIDGSYNRGLLEGLASIADPNANIQVEGSYSIPRKQYAATAHVQHLLPTILGLKVADKTYSLNDITVSAKNQGKDSYFDLEAPFASIHVNGEYDYATLTKSFTNLIASKLPTLPGIGKVDRSAKNHFTFQAEITSTE
;
A
#
# COMPACT_ATOMS: atom_id res chain seq x y z
N LEU A 1 -48.95 -2.19 -46.98
CA LEU A 1 -48.55 -3.61 -47.14
C LEU A 1 -47.47 -4.04 -46.10
N LEU A 2 -46.40 -3.29 -45.87
CA LEU A 2 -45.29 -3.62 -44.98
C LEU A 2 -45.65 -3.66 -43.46
N HIS A 3 -46.83 -3.16 -43.08
CA HIS A 3 -47.31 -3.19 -41.70
C HIS A 3 -48.31 -4.33 -41.41
N VAL A 4 -48.53 -5.21 -42.37
CA VAL A 4 -49.43 -6.36 -42.22
C VAL A 4 -48.67 -7.52 -41.56
N PRO A 5 -49.17 -8.10 -40.43
CA PRO A 5 -48.42 -9.11 -39.65
C PRO A 5 -47.89 -10.30 -40.46
N PRO A 6 -48.64 -10.91 -41.41
CA PRO A 6 -48.10 -11.99 -42.24
C PRO A 6 -46.95 -11.57 -43.13
N VAL A 7 -46.94 -10.32 -43.66
CA VAL A 7 -45.85 -9.80 -44.49
C VAL A 7 -44.61 -9.55 -43.65
N GLN A 8 -44.78 -9.09 -42.42
CA GLN A 8 -43.67 -8.89 -41.46
C GLN A 8 -43.03 -10.20 -41.05
N ALA A 9 -43.84 -11.27 -40.82
CA ALA A 9 -43.35 -12.60 -40.51
C ALA A 9 -42.59 -13.20 -41.70
N PHE A 10 -43.09 -13.02 -42.91
CA PHE A 10 -42.43 -13.49 -44.13
C PHE A 10 -41.08 -12.77 -44.35
N ILE A 11 -41.02 -11.43 -44.22
CA ILE A 11 -39.77 -10.70 -44.27
C ILE A 11 -38.83 -11.16 -43.16
N GLY A 12 -39.34 -11.44 -41.96
CA GLY A 12 -38.56 -11.93 -40.84
C GLY A 12 -37.89 -13.29 -41.16
N SER A 13 -38.64 -14.22 -41.77
CA SER A 13 -38.09 -15.53 -42.17
C SER A 13 -37.03 -15.43 -43.28
N GLU A 14 -37.23 -14.53 -44.26
CA GLU A 14 -36.24 -14.30 -45.32
C GLU A 14 -34.93 -13.66 -44.76
N VAL A 15 -35.06 -12.66 -43.89
CA VAL A 15 -33.90 -12.03 -43.24
C VAL A 15 -33.18 -13.04 -42.33
N ALA A 16 -33.91 -13.83 -41.56
CA ALA A 16 -33.33 -14.89 -40.72
C ALA A 16 -32.59 -15.93 -41.56
N GLY A 17 -33.20 -16.36 -42.69
CA GLY A 17 -32.55 -17.27 -43.65
C GLY A 17 -31.26 -16.72 -44.23
N ALA A 18 -31.28 -15.45 -44.66
CA ALA A 18 -30.08 -14.78 -45.19
C ALA A 18 -28.98 -14.65 -44.15
N LEU A 19 -29.30 -14.30 -42.90
CA LEU A 19 -28.35 -14.23 -41.80
C LEU A 19 -27.84 -15.63 -41.43
N ALA A 20 -28.70 -16.63 -41.38
CA ALA A 20 -28.32 -18.02 -41.11
C ALA A 20 -27.32 -18.53 -42.17
N GLN A 21 -27.56 -18.23 -43.44
CA GLN A 21 -26.68 -18.60 -44.53
C GLN A 21 -25.33 -17.83 -44.45
N LYS A 22 -25.38 -16.52 -44.13
CA LYS A 22 -24.16 -15.71 -43.99
C LYS A 22 -23.28 -16.17 -42.84
N PHE A 23 -23.88 -16.47 -41.69
CA PHE A 23 -23.12 -16.85 -40.50
C PHE A 23 -22.93 -18.37 -40.35
N GLY A 24 -23.59 -19.17 -41.16
CA GLY A 24 -23.46 -20.64 -41.07
C GLY A 24 -24.04 -21.22 -39.78
N THR A 25 -25.10 -20.59 -39.21
CA THR A 25 -25.75 -21.03 -37.97
C THR A 25 -27.26 -20.73 -38.00
N GLN A 26 -28.00 -21.30 -37.06
CA GLN A 26 -29.44 -21.03 -36.95
C GLN A 26 -29.64 -19.61 -36.34
N VAL A 27 -30.47 -18.83 -37.06
CA VAL A 27 -30.93 -17.51 -36.63
C VAL A 27 -32.45 -17.53 -36.65
N SER A 28 -33.09 -17.12 -35.57
CA SER A 28 -34.52 -16.91 -35.51
C SER A 28 -34.86 -15.45 -35.26
N ILE A 29 -35.92 -14.98 -35.88
CA ILE A 29 -36.40 -13.60 -35.80
C ILE A 29 -37.92 -13.65 -35.63
N GLY A 30 -38.45 -12.91 -34.65
CA GLY A 30 -39.90 -12.83 -34.42
C GLY A 30 -40.58 -11.93 -35.44
N LYS A 31 -40.31 -10.62 -35.44
CA LYS A 31 -40.98 -9.65 -36.32
C LYS A 31 -39.97 -8.69 -36.93
N VAL A 32 -40.23 -8.29 -38.17
CA VAL A 32 -39.48 -7.20 -38.81
C VAL A 32 -40.44 -6.06 -39.09
N ASN A 33 -40.13 -4.88 -38.59
CA ASN A 33 -40.87 -3.64 -38.75
C ASN A 33 -40.01 -2.58 -39.44
N LEU A 34 -40.62 -1.74 -40.23
CA LEU A 34 -39.99 -0.52 -40.73
C LEU A 34 -40.35 0.64 -39.80
N GLY A 35 -39.34 1.22 -39.17
CA GLY A 35 -39.48 2.42 -38.35
C GLY A 35 -39.33 3.71 -39.18
N PHE A 36 -39.54 4.85 -38.55
CA PHE A 36 -39.31 6.16 -39.15
C PHE A 36 -37.81 6.34 -39.47
N PHE A 37 -37.51 7.17 -40.46
CA PHE A 37 -36.15 7.56 -40.85
C PHE A 37 -35.24 6.37 -41.21
N ASN A 38 -35.71 5.49 -42.12
CA ASN A 38 -34.89 4.39 -42.65
C ASN A 38 -34.43 3.36 -41.60
N ARG A 39 -35.22 3.16 -40.58
CA ARG A 39 -34.91 2.18 -39.52
C ARG A 39 -35.60 0.86 -39.82
N ILE A 40 -34.80 -0.21 -39.75
CA ILE A 40 -35.34 -1.56 -39.62
C ILE A 40 -35.35 -1.91 -38.15
N ILE A 41 -36.44 -2.44 -37.65
CA ILE A 41 -36.65 -2.91 -36.28
C ILE A 41 -36.93 -4.40 -36.35
N ILE A 42 -36.12 -5.19 -35.67
CA ILE A 42 -36.22 -6.64 -35.61
C ILE A 42 -36.46 -7.01 -34.15
N ASP A 43 -37.58 -7.64 -33.86
CA ASP A 43 -37.94 -8.10 -32.52
C ASP A 43 -37.59 -9.59 -32.37
N ASP A 44 -37.24 -10.00 -31.16
CA ASP A 44 -36.98 -11.37 -30.73
C ASP A 44 -35.91 -12.10 -31.59
N VAL A 45 -34.75 -11.51 -31.67
CA VAL A 45 -33.59 -12.09 -32.38
C VAL A 45 -32.90 -13.11 -31.49
N MET A 46 -32.68 -14.31 -32.01
CA MET A 46 -31.88 -15.36 -31.38
C MET A 46 -30.92 -15.96 -32.39
N MET A 47 -29.67 -16.11 -31.99
CA MET A 47 -28.61 -16.77 -32.76
C MET A 47 -28.00 -17.90 -31.91
N LEU A 48 -27.95 -19.09 -32.49
CA LEU A 48 -27.31 -20.24 -31.85
C LEU A 48 -25.83 -20.29 -32.21
N ASP A 49 -25.04 -20.94 -31.37
CA ASP A 49 -23.68 -21.30 -31.71
C ASP A 49 -23.63 -22.56 -32.60
N GLN A 50 -22.42 -22.97 -33.01
CA GLN A 50 -22.27 -24.17 -33.86
C GLN A 50 -22.57 -25.49 -33.14
N LYS A 51 -22.83 -25.47 -31.83
CA LYS A 51 -23.26 -26.63 -31.03
C LYS A 51 -24.75 -26.66 -30.82
N GLY A 52 -25.47 -25.62 -31.26
CA GLY A 52 -26.91 -25.47 -31.09
C GLY A 52 -27.32 -24.82 -29.77
N ASP A 53 -26.34 -24.27 -29.01
CA ASP A 53 -26.64 -23.54 -27.78
C ASP A 53 -26.98 -22.09 -28.10
N SER A 54 -27.88 -21.48 -27.29
CA SER A 54 -28.22 -20.06 -27.42
C SER A 54 -26.97 -19.20 -27.12
N MET A 55 -26.45 -18.49 -28.13
CA MET A 55 -25.25 -17.68 -28.04
C MET A 55 -25.59 -16.21 -27.84
N ILE A 56 -26.49 -15.68 -28.67
CA ILE A 56 -26.92 -14.28 -28.61
C ILE A 56 -28.40 -14.18 -28.72
N CYS A 57 -29.05 -13.50 -27.78
CA CYS A 57 -30.45 -13.11 -27.85
C CYS A 57 -30.55 -11.59 -27.71
N ALA A 58 -31.50 -10.99 -28.38
CA ALA A 58 -31.87 -9.59 -28.18
C ALA A 58 -33.39 -9.43 -28.34
N SER A 59 -34.02 -8.76 -27.38
CA SER A 59 -35.46 -8.50 -27.47
C SER A 59 -35.80 -7.56 -28.61
N ARG A 60 -34.85 -6.66 -28.97
CA ARG A 60 -35.01 -5.81 -30.15
C ARG A 60 -33.63 -5.39 -30.70
N VAL A 61 -33.47 -5.51 -32.00
CA VAL A 61 -32.38 -4.94 -32.79
C VAL A 61 -32.96 -3.86 -33.70
N SER A 62 -32.42 -2.66 -33.66
CA SER A 62 -32.84 -1.55 -34.55
C SER A 62 -31.62 -1.05 -35.30
N ALA A 63 -31.68 -1.07 -36.60
CA ALA A 63 -30.63 -0.63 -37.51
C ALA A 63 -31.10 0.53 -38.38
N LYS A 64 -30.31 1.61 -38.47
CA LYS A 64 -30.54 2.71 -39.43
C LYS A 64 -29.75 2.41 -40.69
N LEU A 65 -30.44 2.35 -41.82
CA LEU A 65 -29.85 2.10 -43.13
C LEU A 65 -29.50 3.41 -43.84
N ASP A 66 -28.35 3.41 -44.52
CA ASP A 66 -27.97 4.48 -45.48
C ASP A 66 -28.36 4.03 -46.89
N PHE A 67 -29.18 4.83 -47.57
CA PHE A 67 -29.72 4.48 -48.90
C PHE A 67 -28.75 4.73 -50.06
N LEU A 68 -27.75 5.57 -49.92
CA LEU A 68 -26.82 5.89 -51.01
C LEU A 68 -26.06 4.65 -51.56
N PRO A 69 -25.59 3.71 -50.73
CA PRO A 69 -24.95 2.47 -51.18
C PRO A 69 -25.88 1.44 -51.84
N LEU A 70 -27.21 1.57 -51.66
CA LEU A 70 -28.19 0.65 -52.27
C LEU A 70 -28.17 0.68 -53.81
N LYS A 71 -27.75 1.77 -54.43
CA LYS A 71 -27.53 1.84 -55.88
C LYS A 71 -26.46 0.85 -56.37
N ASP A 72 -25.53 0.49 -55.49
CA ASP A 72 -24.43 -0.44 -55.75
C ASP A 72 -24.69 -1.85 -55.18
N GLY A 73 -25.92 -2.12 -54.76
CA GLY A 73 -26.31 -3.39 -54.14
C GLY A 73 -25.73 -3.63 -52.74
N LYS A 74 -25.26 -2.57 -52.05
CA LYS A 74 -24.68 -2.65 -50.71
C LYS A 74 -25.64 -2.04 -49.70
N ILE A 75 -25.84 -2.73 -48.58
CA ILE A 75 -26.59 -2.26 -47.41
C ILE A 75 -25.60 -1.71 -46.39
N SER A 76 -25.57 -0.41 -46.16
CA SER A 76 -24.78 0.22 -45.13
C SER A 76 -25.64 0.52 -43.90
N VAL A 77 -25.16 0.21 -42.70
CA VAL A 77 -25.81 0.45 -41.41
C VAL A 77 -25.07 1.57 -40.68
N SER A 78 -25.67 2.76 -40.62
CA SER A 78 -25.06 3.89 -39.93
C SER A 78 -25.18 3.82 -38.40
N SER A 79 -26.19 3.14 -37.89
CA SER A 79 -26.40 2.99 -36.44
C SER A 79 -27.12 1.67 -36.13
N ALA A 80 -26.59 0.93 -35.16
CA ALA A 80 -27.22 -0.25 -34.59
C ALA A 80 -27.60 -0.01 -33.13
N GLN A 81 -28.80 -0.43 -32.73
CA GLN A 81 -29.27 -0.37 -31.35
C GLN A 81 -29.74 -1.76 -30.93
N LEU A 82 -29.24 -2.23 -29.79
CA LEU A 82 -29.55 -3.52 -29.19
C LEU A 82 -30.25 -3.29 -27.85
N PHE A 83 -31.44 -3.83 -27.69
CA PHE A 83 -32.23 -3.79 -26.47
C PHE A 83 -32.37 -5.19 -25.90
N GLY A 84 -32.13 -5.35 -24.60
CA GLY A 84 -32.24 -6.64 -23.92
C GLY A 84 -31.28 -7.69 -24.48
N LEU A 85 -30.06 -7.26 -24.88
CA LEU A 85 -29.00 -8.16 -25.32
C LEU A 85 -28.66 -9.15 -24.22
N ASN A 86 -28.69 -10.45 -24.53
CA ASN A 86 -28.14 -11.49 -23.68
C ASN A 86 -27.17 -12.32 -24.53
N ALA A 87 -25.88 -12.25 -24.18
CA ALA A 87 -24.83 -12.95 -24.91
C ALA A 87 -24.09 -13.93 -23.98
N ASN A 88 -23.99 -15.17 -24.41
CA ASN A 88 -23.27 -16.24 -23.73
C ASN A 88 -22.06 -16.66 -24.56
N ILE A 89 -20.94 -16.06 -24.28
CA ILE A 89 -19.69 -16.26 -25.01
C ILE A 89 -18.77 -17.18 -24.19
N TYR A 90 -18.17 -18.15 -24.84
CA TYR A 90 -17.18 -19.01 -24.18
C TYR A 90 -16.10 -19.50 -25.14
N LYS A 91 -15.00 -19.95 -24.56
CA LYS A 91 -13.99 -20.78 -25.21
C LYS A 91 -13.58 -21.93 -24.31
N GLN A 92 -13.06 -23.01 -24.89
CA GLN A 92 -12.66 -24.18 -24.12
C GLN A 92 -11.39 -23.94 -23.32
N ASP A 93 -10.37 -23.38 -23.96
CA ASP A 93 -9.06 -23.07 -23.41
C ASP A 93 -8.47 -21.80 -24.04
N ALA A 94 -7.22 -21.44 -23.64
CA ALA A 94 -6.57 -20.23 -24.13
C ALA A 94 -6.30 -20.22 -25.65
N LYS A 95 -6.16 -21.39 -26.29
CA LYS A 95 -5.83 -21.54 -27.72
C LYS A 95 -7.08 -21.74 -28.58
N SER A 96 -8.16 -22.25 -28.00
CA SER A 96 -9.43 -22.51 -28.70
C SER A 96 -10.11 -21.20 -29.13
N PRO A 97 -10.76 -21.16 -30.31
CA PRO A 97 -11.57 -20.02 -30.71
C PRO A 97 -12.79 -19.85 -29.78
N MET A 98 -13.31 -18.63 -29.72
CA MET A 98 -14.58 -18.35 -29.05
C MET A 98 -15.76 -18.95 -29.84
N ASN A 99 -16.82 -19.33 -29.14
CA ASN A 99 -18.04 -19.82 -29.80
C ASN A 99 -18.67 -18.80 -30.77
N ILE A 100 -18.33 -17.50 -30.66
CA ILE A 100 -18.76 -16.42 -31.58
C ILE A 100 -17.75 -16.19 -32.73
N GLN A 101 -16.57 -16.83 -32.74
CA GLN A 101 -15.50 -16.53 -33.68
C GLN A 101 -15.95 -16.61 -35.14
N PHE A 102 -16.73 -17.59 -35.49
CA PHE A 102 -17.26 -17.77 -36.85
C PHE A 102 -18.12 -16.60 -37.34
N VAL A 103 -18.83 -15.92 -36.41
CA VAL A 103 -19.59 -14.69 -36.72
C VAL A 103 -18.62 -13.55 -37.01
N LEU A 104 -17.61 -13.37 -36.14
CA LEU A 104 -16.60 -12.33 -36.30
C LEU A 104 -15.79 -12.53 -37.60
N ASP A 105 -15.41 -13.77 -37.93
CA ASP A 105 -14.71 -14.10 -39.16
C ASP A 105 -15.56 -13.84 -40.41
N SER A 106 -16.86 -14.16 -40.32
CA SER A 106 -17.81 -13.85 -41.41
C SER A 106 -18.03 -12.36 -41.63
N LEU A 107 -17.95 -11.55 -40.56
CA LEU A 107 -18.03 -10.08 -40.66
C LEU A 107 -16.73 -9.45 -41.15
N ALA A 108 -15.57 -10.04 -40.83
CA ALA A 108 -14.25 -9.56 -41.22
C ALA A 108 -13.85 -9.99 -42.64
N SER A 109 -14.50 -10.99 -43.22
CA SER A 109 -14.17 -11.53 -44.54
C SER A 109 -14.41 -10.50 -45.64
N LYS A 110 -13.34 -10.16 -46.38
CA LYS A 110 -13.37 -9.36 -47.61
C LYS A 110 -13.54 -10.23 -48.85
N ASP A 111 -14.09 -11.44 -48.70
CA ASP A 111 -14.31 -12.35 -49.83
C ASP A 111 -15.37 -11.81 -50.76
N THR A 112 -14.92 -11.15 -51.84
CA THR A 112 -15.76 -10.56 -52.89
C THR A 112 -16.36 -11.62 -53.82
N THR A 113 -16.01 -12.90 -53.70
CA THR A 113 -16.54 -14.01 -54.53
C THR A 113 -17.89 -14.53 -54.03
N ARG A 114 -18.29 -14.25 -52.80
CA ARG A 114 -19.63 -14.49 -52.29
C ARG A 114 -20.40 -13.17 -52.33
N HIS A 115 -21.25 -13.01 -53.32
CA HIS A 115 -22.18 -11.88 -53.46
C HIS A 115 -23.23 -11.91 -52.35
N THR A 116 -22.83 -11.47 -51.15
CA THR A 116 -23.80 -11.08 -50.10
C THR A 116 -24.02 -9.57 -50.21
N PRO A 117 -25.28 -9.12 -50.36
CA PRO A 117 -25.60 -7.71 -50.51
C PRO A 117 -25.45 -6.89 -49.21
N LEU A 118 -24.91 -7.50 -48.14
CA LEU A 118 -24.84 -6.91 -46.80
C LEU A 118 -23.39 -6.49 -46.47
N ASP A 119 -23.08 -5.22 -46.73
CA ASP A 119 -21.88 -4.57 -46.17
C ASP A 119 -22.26 -3.87 -44.85
N LEU A 120 -21.96 -4.49 -43.72
CA LEU A 120 -22.27 -3.96 -42.39
C LEU A 120 -21.18 -2.95 -41.98
N HIS A 121 -21.42 -1.66 -42.25
CA HIS A 121 -20.56 -0.59 -41.75
C HIS A 121 -21.29 0.15 -40.62
N ILE A 122 -21.02 -0.23 -39.36
CA ILE A 122 -21.70 0.32 -38.19
C ILE A 122 -20.94 1.54 -37.68
N GLY A 123 -21.46 2.75 -37.92
CA GLY A 123 -20.88 4.01 -37.44
C GLY A 123 -21.21 4.31 -35.97
N SER A 124 -22.33 3.76 -35.45
CA SER A 124 -22.73 3.93 -34.04
C SER A 124 -23.39 2.67 -33.48
N LEU A 125 -22.95 2.24 -32.31
CA LEU A 125 -23.54 1.11 -31.57
C LEU A 125 -24.11 1.58 -30.23
N ILE A 126 -25.39 1.28 -30.00
CA ILE A 126 -26.07 1.55 -28.74
C ILE A 126 -26.58 0.23 -28.17
N ILE A 127 -26.25 -0.05 -26.92
CA ILE A 127 -26.76 -1.21 -26.16
C ILE A 127 -27.51 -0.68 -24.94
N ARG A 128 -28.70 -1.24 -24.69
CA ARG A 128 -29.51 -0.93 -23.51
C ARG A 128 -30.01 -2.22 -22.87
N HIS A 129 -29.90 -2.27 -21.53
CA HIS A 129 -30.32 -3.44 -20.73
C HIS A 129 -29.68 -4.75 -21.21
N GLY A 130 -28.35 -4.71 -21.45
CA GLY A 130 -27.60 -5.88 -21.90
C GLY A 130 -27.11 -6.72 -20.74
N ALA A 131 -26.91 -8.02 -21.02
CA ALA A 131 -26.19 -8.96 -20.20
C ALA A 131 -25.18 -9.73 -21.07
N VAL A 132 -23.95 -9.90 -20.59
CA VAL A 132 -22.90 -10.62 -21.32
C VAL A 132 -22.17 -11.54 -20.35
N ALA A 133 -22.22 -12.83 -20.60
CA ALA A 133 -21.39 -13.82 -19.93
C ALA A 133 -20.23 -14.22 -20.84
N TYR A 134 -19.02 -14.24 -20.29
CA TYR A 134 -17.86 -14.80 -20.96
C TYR A 134 -17.14 -15.78 -20.03
N ASN A 135 -16.83 -16.97 -20.52
CA ASN A 135 -16.21 -18.02 -19.73
C ASN A 135 -15.13 -18.78 -20.54
N GLN A 136 -13.92 -18.84 -20.00
CA GLN A 136 -12.89 -19.77 -20.41
C GLN A 136 -12.98 -21.02 -19.54
N ARG A 137 -13.38 -22.17 -20.13
CA ARG A 137 -13.87 -23.35 -19.39
C ARG A 137 -12.78 -24.17 -18.67
N ASP A 138 -11.52 -24.06 -19.11
CA ASP A 138 -10.38 -24.74 -18.49
C ASP A 138 -9.87 -24.06 -17.20
N ILE A 139 -10.34 -22.86 -16.91
CA ILE A 139 -9.95 -22.09 -15.71
C ILE A 139 -11.13 -22.04 -14.73
N ALA A 140 -10.86 -22.30 -13.46
CA ALA A 140 -11.89 -22.17 -12.42
C ALA A 140 -12.15 -20.68 -12.05
N PRO A 141 -13.39 -20.21 -11.97
CA PRO A 141 -13.70 -18.85 -11.55
C PRO A 141 -13.40 -18.64 -10.07
N LYS A 142 -12.90 -17.45 -9.74
CA LYS A 142 -12.67 -17.02 -8.35
C LYS A 142 -13.79 -16.05 -7.93
N PRO A 143 -14.65 -16.42 -6.97
CA PRO A 143 -15.75 -15.55 -6.53
C PRO A 143 -15.24 -14.22 -5.96
N GLY A 144 -15.90 -13.12 -6.33
CA GLY A 144 -15.62 -11.79 -5.80
C GLY A 144 -14.28 -11.18 -6.25
N VAL A 145 -13.62 -11.78 -7.25
CA VAL A 145 -12.40 -11.28 -7.88
C VAL A 145 -12.64 -11.13 -9.37
N PHE A 146 -12.24 -10.00 -9.92
CA PHE A 146 -12.33 -9.76 -11.36
C PHE A 146 -11.39 -10.70 -12.12
N SER A 147 -11.96 -11.38 -13.11
CA SER A 147 -11.22 -12.27 -13.98
C SER A 147 -11.58 -12.00 -15.43
N PRO A 148 -10.65 -11.59 -16.28
CA PRO A 148 -10.91 -11.43 -17.71
C PRO A 148 -11.32 -12.73 -18.41
N GLN A 149 -11.07 -13.90 -17.79
CA GLN A 149 -11.47 -15.21 -18.26
C GLN A 149 -12.91 -15.57 -17.85
N HIS A 150 -13.50 -14.83 -16.92
CA HIS A 150 -14.83 -15.09 -16.38
C HIS A 150 -15.59 -13.81 -16.11
N LEU A 151 -16.21 -13.25 -17.13
CA LEU A 151 -17.04 -12.05 -17.01
C LEU A 151 -18.50 -12.45 -16.81
N GLY A 152 -19.21 -11.75 -15.95
CA GLY A 152 -20.65 -11.88 -15.75
C GLY A 152 -21.25 -10.48 -15.68
N ILE A 153 -21.38 -9.87 -16.85
CA ILE A 153 -21.85 -8.48 -17.00
C ILE A 153 -23.36 -8.43 -17.01
N THR A 154 -23.93 -7.57 -16.20
CA THR A 154 -25.35 -7.23 -16.15
C THR A 154 -25.54 -5.72 -16.23
N ASP A 155 -26.77 -5.28 -16.52
CA ASP A 155 -27.13 -3.86 -16.66
C ASP A 155 -26.26 -3.11 -17.68
N LEU A 156 -25.74 -3.81 -18.70
CA LEU A 156 -24.90 -3.22 -19.71
C LEU A 156 -25.66 -2.16 -20.50
N SER A 157 -25.16 -0.94 -20.46
CA SER A 157 -25.55 0.16 -21.34
C SER A 157 -24.31 0.73 -22.01
N ALA A 158 -24.32 0.79 -23.32
CA ALA A 158 -23.19 1.30 -24.08
C ALA A 158 -23.66 2.24 -25.21
N HIS A 159 -22.90 3.29 -25.48
CA HIS A 159 -23.02 4.13 -26.65
C HIS A 159 -21.62 4.40 -27.20
N ILE A 160 -21.30 3.76 -28.30
CA ILE A 160 -20.00 3.77 -28.94
C ILE A 160 -20.15 4.32 -30.37
N ILE A 161 -19.34 5.27 -30.74
CA ILE A 161 -19.23 5.81 -32.10
C ILE A 161 -17.96 5.23 -32.70
N LEU A 162 -18.12 4.53 -33.81
CA LEU A 162 -17.05 3.90 -34.57
C LEU A 162 -16.81 4.77 -35.80
N GLY A 163 -15.85 5.69 -35.74
CA GLY A 163 -15.50 6.54 -36.86
C GLY A 163 -14.77 5.77 -37.97
N HIS A 164 -13.59 5.28 -37.65
CA HIS A 164 -12.81 4.37 -38.49
C HIS A 164 -12.22 3.26 -37.61
N LEU A 165 -12.25 2.04 -38.10
CA LEU A 165 -11.61 0.87 -37.50
C LEU A 165 -10.92 0.11 -38.63
N THR A 166 -9.69 0.53 -38.94
CA THR A 166 -8.88 -0.11 -39.98
C THR A 166 -7.60 -0.63 -39.38
N ASP A 167 -6.85 -1.46 -40.12
CA ASP A 167 -5.50 -1.90 -39.72
C ASP A 167 -4.50 -0.73 -39.62
N LYS A 168 -4.86 0.46 -40.11
CA LYS A 168 -3.97 1.64 -40.18
C LYS A 168 -4.33 2.72 -39.18
N ASP A 169 -5.61 2.90 -38.90
CA ASP A 169 -6.11 3.95 -38.04
C ASP A 169 -7.36 3.51 -37.27
N ILE A 170 -7.51 4.03 -36.07
CA ILE A 170 -8.63 3.80 -35.17
C ILE A 170 -9.13 5.16 -34.70
N HIS A 171 -10.42 5.45 -34.98
CA HIS A 171 -11.13 6.60 -34.44
C HIS A 171 -12.38 6.10 -33.72
N LEU A 172 -12.32 6.12 -32.39
CA LEU A 172 -13.36 5.56 -31.51
C LEU A 172 -13.78 6.61 -30.47
N ALA A 173 -15.08 6.83 -30.32
CA ALA A 173 -15.61 7.61 -29.22
C ALA A 173 -16.59 6.78 -28.39
N VAL A 174 -16.21 6.48 -27.18
CA VAL A 174 -17.11 5.93 -26.17
C VAL A 174 -17.81 7.08 -25.47
N LYS A 175 -19.10 7.24 -25.74
CA LYS A 175 -19.95 8.28 -25.13
C LYS A 175 -20.43 7.84 -23.75
N LYS A 176 -20.67 6.53 -23.58
CA LYS A 176 -21.10 5.92 -22.34
C LYS A 176 -20.84 4.41 -22.37
N ILE A 177 -20.28 3.88 -21.29
CA ILE A 177 -20.39 2.47 -20.92
C ILE A 177 -20.75 2.43 -19.44
N ALA A 178 -21.81 1.70 -19.09
CA ALA A 178 -22.21 1.40 -17.72
C ALA A 178 -22.50 -0.09 -17.62
N LEU A 179 -22.09 -0.73 -16.52
CA LEU A 179 -22.28 -2.16 -16.31
C LEU A 179 -22.08 -2.53 -14.84
N LYS A 180 -22.56 -3.71 -14.47
CA LYS A 180 -22.18 -4.42 -13.25
C LYS A 180 -21.57 -5.76 -13.62
N ASP A 181 -20.52 -6.18 -12.93
CA ASP A 181 -19.92 -7.50 -13.09
C ASP A 181 -20.06 -8.33 -11.80
N LYS A 182 -20.19 -9.65 -11.96
CA LYS A 182 -20.32 -10.60 -10.84
C LYS A 182 -19.17 -10.55 -9.82
N SER A 183 -18.02 -10.00 -10.19
CA SER A 183 -16.89 -9.75 -9.27
C SER A 183 -17.15 -8.64 -8.26
N GLY A 184 -18.23 -7.87 -8.43
CA GLY A 184 -18.55 -6.70 -7.63
C GLY A 184 -18.12 -5.38 -8.26
N LEU A 185 -17.51 -5.38 -9.45
CA LEU A 185 -17.24 -4.16 -10.20
C LEU A 185 -18.57 -3.52 -10.63
N GLN A 186 -18.72 -2.24 -10.32
CA GLN A 186 -19.85 -1.43 -10.78
C GLN A 186 -19.29 -0.20 -11.50
N LEU A 187 -19.50 -0.15 -12.79
CA LEU A 187 -19.15 0.97 -13.64
C LEU A 187 -20.40 1.79 -13.92
N LYS A 188 -20.51 2.99 -13.36
CA LYS A 188 -21.65 3.89 -13.58
C LYS A 188 -21.56 4.59 -14.91
N ASN A 189 -20.34 5.01 -15.28
CA ASN A 189 -20.08 5.68 -16.55
C ASN A 189 -18.59 5.58 -16.92
N LEU A 190 -18.32 5.25 -18.16
CA LEU A 190 -17.00 5.37 -18.80
C LEU A 190 -17.20 6.12 -20.12
N ARG A 191 -16.41 7.15 -20.34
CA ARG A 191 -16.36 7.89 -21.60
C ARG A 191 -14.93 8.22 -21.97
N PHE A 192 -14.65 8.22 -23.26
CA PHE A 192 -13.37 8.66 -23.83
C PHE A 192 -13.45 8.79 -25.35
N LYS A 193 -12.44 9.42 -25.93
CA LYS A 193 -12.15 9.42 -27.38
C LYS A 193 -10.75 8.87 -27.58
N LEU A 194 -10.61 7.93 -28.50
CA LEU A 194 -9.33 7.34 -28.89
C LEU A 194 -9.09 7.59 -30.37
N ASP A 195 -7.99 8.25 -30.66
CA ASP A 195 -7.44 8.40 -31.99
C ASP A 195 -6.08 7.70 -32.02
N ALA A 196 -5.91 6.70 -32.86
CA ALA A 196 -4.66 5.94 -32.94
C ALA A 196 -4.33 5.63 -34.40
N ASP A 197 -3.05 5.71 -34.73
CA ASP A 197 -2.49 5.34 -36.04
C ASP A 197 -1.27 4.42 -35.87
N GLN A 198 -0.47 4.23 -36.91
CA GLN A 198 0.71 3.38 -36.86
C GLN A 198 1.88 3.95 -36.05
N GLN A 199 1.80 5.21 -35.60
CA GLN A 199 2.91 5.92 -34.94
C GLN A 199 2.51 6.46 -33.57
N GLN A 200 1.22 6.76 -33.35
CA GLN A 200 0.75 7.38 -32.11
C GLN A 200 -0.66 6.95 -31.73
N ALA A 201 -0.95 7.08 -30.46
CA ALA A 201 -2.30 6.97 -29.91
C ALA A 201 -2.57 8.14 -28.97
N LEU A 202 -3.74 8.73 -29.08
CA LEU A 202 -4.20 9.83 -28.27
C LEU A 202 -5.55 9.50 -27.65
N LEU A 203 -5.59 9.39 -26.32
CA LEU A 203 -6.79 9.20 -25.53
C LEU A 203 -7.20 10.55 -24.93
N ARG A 204 -8.38 11.03 -25.26
CA ARG A 204 -8.93 12.32 -24.83
C ARG A 204 -10.25 12.14 -24.07
N ASP A 205 -10.61 13.14 -23.28
CA ASP A 205 -11.90 13.23 -22.57
C ASP A 205 -12.19 12.01 -21.68
N PHE A 206 -11.15 11.30 -21.21
CA PHE A 206 -11.34 10.11 -20.39
C PHE A 206 -11.93 10.47 -19.03
N SER A 207 -13.03 9.83 -18.71
CA SER A 207 -13.68 9.91 -17.40
C SER A 207 -14.30 8.57 -17.06
N ILE A 208 -14.05 8.12 -15.83
CA ILE A 208 -14.65 6.91 -15.25
C ILE A 208 -15.35 7.27 -13.94
N GLU A 209 -16.57 6.78 -13.77
CA GLU A 209 -17.37 6.92 -12.55
C GLU A 209 -17.71 5.53 -12.01
N LEU A 210 -17.30 5.29 -10.77
CA LEU A 210 -17.63 4.12 -9.96
C LEU A 210 -18.58 4.56 -8.82
N PRO A 211 -19.07 3.67 -7.95
CA PRO A 211 -20.02 4.04 -6.89
C PRO A 211 -19.59 5.23 -6.02
N HIS A 212 -18.30 5.29 -5.64
CA HIS A 212 -17.75 6.31 -4.76
C HIS A 212 -16.50 6.98 -5.34
N SER A 213 -16.17 6.70 -6.61
CA SER A 213 -14.97 7.22 -7.27
C SER A 213 -15.32 7.94 -8.56
N GLN A 214 -14.62 9.05 -8.82
CA GLN A 214 -14.66 9.75 -10.08
C GLN A 214 -13.24 10.12 -10.50
N LEU A 215 -12.78 9.54 -11.61
CA LEU A 215 -11.44 9.74 -12.12
C LEU A 215 -11.50 10.34 -13.51
N GLN A 216 -10.70 11.38 -13.74
CA GLN A 216 -10.53 12.04 -15.03
C GLN A 216 -9.06 12.08 -15.41
N LEU A 217 -8.75 11.78 -16.68
CA LEU A 217 -7.39 11.91 -17.19
C LEU A 217 -7.20 13.25 -17.92
N ASN A 218 -5.97 13.75 -17.88
CA ASN A 218 -5.46 14.60 -18.93
C ASN A 218 -5.32 13.78 -20.22
N ASP A 219 -5.11 14.42 -21.35
CA ASP A 219 -4.85 13.70 -22.58
C ASP A 219 -3.67 12.74 -22.38
N LEU A 220 -3.91 11.46 -22.66
CA LEU A 220 -2.88 10.44 -22.65
C LEU A 220 -2.39 10.25 -24.07
N ARG A 221 -1.12 10.53 -24.30
CA ARG A 221 -0.45 10.35 -25.59
C ARG A 221 0.57 9.22 -25.49
N ALA A 222 0.54 8.33 -26.46
CA ALA A 222 1.57 7.34 -26.68
C ALA A 222 2.14 7.49 -28.11
N THR A 223 3.45 7.31 -28.25
CA THR A 223 4.14 7.21 -29.55
C THR A 223 4.87 5.89 -29.60
N TYR A 224 4.85 5.24 -30.77
CA TYR A 224 5.41 3.91 -30.96
C TYR A 224 5.69 3.64 -32.44
N ARG A 225 6.34 2.54 -32.73
CA ARG A 225 6.49 1.99 -34.06
C ARG A 225 5.81 0.61 -34.12
N ILE A 226 5.13 0.33 -35.23
CA ILE A 226 4.51 -0.96 -35.48
C ILE A 226 5.32 -1.69 -36.54
N GLU A 227 5.73 -2.94 -36.25
CA GLU A 227 6.33 -3.87 -37.18
C GLU A 227 5.61 -5.21 -37.06
N ASN A 228 5.27 -5.83 -38.18
CA ASN A 228 4.54 -7.11 -38.21
C ASN A 228 3.25 -7.10 -37.35
N LYS A 229 2.49 -6.03 -37.40
CA LYS A 229 1.25 -5.80 -36.61
C LYS A 229 1.46 -5.76 -35.07
N HIS A 230 2.69 -5.62 -34.59
CA HIS A 230 3.01 -5.52 -33.17
C HIS A 230 3.75 -4.22 -32.87
N ILE A 231 3.45 -3.63 -31.70
CA ILE A 231 4.21 -2.46 -31.22
C ILE A 231 5.62 -2.92 -30.89
N VAL A 232 6.62 -2.23 -31.46
CA VAL A 232 8.05 -2.42 -31.13
C VAL A 232 8.30 -1.82 -29.76
N LYS A 233 8.27 -2.64 -28.69
CA LYS A 233 8.31 -2.23 -27.29
C LYS A 233 9.36 -1.16 -26.97
N PRO A 234 10.62 -1.23 -27.43
CA PRO A 234 11.63 -0.19 -27.14
C PRO A 234 11.28 1.20 -27.66
N THR A 235 10.38 1.31 -28.64
CA THR A 235 9.98 2.60 -29.22
C THR A 235 8.80 3.24 -28.50
N LEU A 236 8.12 2.51 -27.62
CA LEU A 236 6.97 2.99 -26.90
C LEU A 236 7.37 4.09 -25.91
N GLN A 237 6.79 5.26 -26.09
CA GLN A 237 6.83 6.37 -25.13
C GLN A 237 5.41 6.80 -24.83
N PHE A 238 5.13 7.15 -23.59
CA PHE A 238 3.82 7.63 -23.18
C PHE A 238 3.92 8.79 -22.19
N GLN A 239 2.93 9.65 -22.21
CA GLN A 239 2.77 10.72 -21.24
C GLN A 239 1.30 10.99 -20.97
N GLY A 240 1.00 11.40 -19.74
CA GLY A 240 -0.36 11.72 -19.34
C GLY A 240 -0.45 12.11 -17.87
N GLY A 241 -1.68 12.13 -17.38
CA GLY A 241 -1.91 12.43 -15.97
C GLY A 241 -3.35 12.18 -15.56
N ILE A 242 -3.55 12.13 -14.25
CA ILE A 242 -4.85 12.11 -13.59
C ILE A 242 -5.10 13.53 -13.09
N LYS A 243 -6.19 14.15 -13.54
CA LYS A 243 -6.68 15.43 -13.01
C LYS A 243 -7.05 15.22 -11.53
N PRO A 244 -7.15 16.28 -10.71
CA PRO A 244 -7.64 16.15 -9.35
C PRO A 244 -8.94 15.34 -9.31
N SER A 245 -8.87 14.14 -8.79
CA SER A 245 -9.90 13.11 -8.86
C SER A 245 -10.14 12.52 -7.47
N VAL A 246 -11.35 12.03 -7.23
CA VAL A 246 -11.72 11.35 -5.99
C VAL A 246 -11.77 9.84 -6.23
N ILE A 247 -11.09 9.07 -5.41
CA ILE A 247 -11.03 7.62 -5.51
C ILE A 247 -11.33 7.01 -4.15
N THR A 248 -12.20 6.01 -4.12
CA THR A 248 -12.41 5.12 -2.98
C THR A 248 -11.83 3.75 -3.34
N LEU A 249 -10.81 3.31 -2.63
CA LEU A 249 -10.10 2.08 -2.97
C LEU A 249 -11.00 0.83 -2.90
N ALA A 250 -12.06 0.86 -2.10
CA ALA A 250 -13.05 -0.21 -2.05
C ALA A 250 -13.77 -0.43 -3.39
N ASP A 251 -13.92 0.59 -4.23
CA ASP A 251 -14.55 0.47 -5.56
C ASP A 251 -13.75 -0.40 -6.53
N ILE A 252 -12.44 -0.52 -6.32
CA ILE A 252 -11.54 -1.34 -7.12
C ILE A 252 -11.11 -2.63 -6.41
N ALA A 253 -11.76 -2.96 -5.31
CA ALA A 253 -11.46 -4.15 -4.52
C ALA A 253 -11.71 -5.48 -5.25
N CYS A 254 -12.47 -5.46 -6.34
CA CYS A 254 -12.59 -6.62 -7.22
C CYS A 254 -11.26 -7.00 -7.89
N PHE A 255 -10.33 -6.07 -8.09
CA PHE A 255 -8.98 -6.34 -8.61
C PHE A 255 -7.97 -6.69 -7.52
N VAL A 256 -8.11 -6.09 -6.34
CA VAL A 256 -7.23 -6.28 -5.17
C VAL A 256 -8.12 -6.39 -3.93
N PRO A 257 -8.49 -7.61 -3.51
CA PRO A 257 -9.47 -7.85 -2.44
C PRO A 257 -9.14 -7.17 -1.10
N GLU A 258 -7.86 -6.97 -0.82
CA GLU A 258 -7.37 -6.29 0.38
C GLU A 258 -7.88 -4.85 0.49
N LEU A 259 -8.16 -4.20 -0.64
CA LEU A 259 -8.66 -2.83 -0.71
C LEU A 259 -10.12 -2.67 -0.27
N ARG A 260 -10.88 -3.77 -0.11
CA ARG A 260 -12.31 -3.73 0.27
C ARG A 260 -12.59 -3.00 1.59
N LYS A 261 -11.59 -2.92 2.44
CA LYS A 261 -11.68 -2.27 3.75
C LYS A 261 -11.44 -0.76 3.69
N PHE A 262 -10.82 -0.26 2.61
CA PHE A 262 -10.52 1.16 2.41
C PHE A 262 -11.74 1.87 1.82
N LYS A 263 -12.62 2.34 2.70
CA LYS A 263 -13.88 3.00 2.34
C LYS A 263 -13.76 4.54 2.26
N ASP A 264 -12.67 5.08 2.79
CA ASP A 264 -12.49 6.53 2.82
C ASP A 264 -12.11 7.06 1.43
N ALA A 265 -12.69 8.20 1.09
CA ALA A 265 -12.41 8.86 -0.18
C ALA A 265 -11.03 9.52 -0.15
N LEU A 266 -10.27 9.30 -1.22
CA LEU A 266 -8.93 9.81 -1.44
C LEU A 266 -8.95 10.77 -2.62
N GLN A 267 -8.27 11.89 -2.51
CA GLN A 267 -8.00 12.77 -3.64
C GLN A 267 -6.66 12.39 -4.25
N LEU A 268 -6.64 12.20 -5.55
CA LEU A 268 -5.45 11.83 -6.32
C LEU A 268 -5.25 12.81 -7.46
N HIS A 269 -4.02 13.31 -7.60
CA HIS A 269 -3.53 14.04 -8.75
C HIS A 269 -2.19 13.44 -9.15
N LEU A 270 -2.01 13.10 -10.42
CA LEU A 270 -0.81 12.43 -10.92
C LEU A 270 -0.44 12.96 -12.31
N GLN A 271 0.86 13.21 -12.53
CA GLN A 271 1.43 13.47 -13.86
C GLN A 271 2.61 12.51 -14.08
N PHE A 272 2.62 11.87 -15.23
CA PHE A 272 3.64 10.88 -15.54
C PHE A 272 4.03 10.86 -17.02
N SER A 273 5.21 10.34 -17.28
CA SER A 273 5.68 9.95 -18.61
C SER A 273 6.52 8.69 -18.51
N GLY A 274 6.69 7.97 -19.61
CA GLY A 274 7.46 6.73 -19.53
C GLY A 274 7.70 6.06 -20.88
N THR A 275 8.28 4.88 -20.78
CA THR A 275 8.60 3.95 -21.86
C THR A 275 8.06 2.57 -21.52
N SER A 276 8.31 1.58 -22.36
CA SER A 276 7.92 0.19 -22.08
C SER A 276 8.50 -0.40 -20.79
N THR A 277 9.61 0.13 -20.27
CA THR A 277 10.34 -0.42 -19.11
C THR A 277 10.55 0.57 -17.98
N SER A 278 10.15 1.84 -18.16
CA SER A 278 10.34 2.87 -17.12
C SER A 278 9.25 3.91 -17.14
N ALA A 279 8.98 4.49 -15.97
CA ALA A 279 8.10 5.65 -15.83
C ALA A 279 8.71 6.69 -14.90
N ARG A 280 8.47 7.96 -15.22
CA ARG A 280 8.76 9.11 -14.36
C ARG A 280 7.45 9.69 -13.88
N ILE A 281 7.30 9.80 -12.59
CA ILE A 281 6.24 10.53 -11.92
C ILE A 281 6.72 11.96 -11.70
N HIS A 282 6.13 12.91 -12.42
CA HIS A 282 6.50 14.32 -12.34
C HIS A 282 5.88 14.97 -11.11
N ASN A 283 4.63 14.61 -10.83
CA ASN A 283 3.88 15.07 -9.68
C ASN A 283 2.91 14.00 -9.23
N LEU A 284 2.93 13.68 -7.95
CA LEU A 284 1.95 12.86 -7.26
C LEU A 284 1.46 13.67 -6.06
N GLU A 285 0.17 13.94 -6.00
CA GLU A 285 -0.50 14.40 -4.79
C GLU A 285 -1.60 13.42 -4.43
N PHE A 286 -1.55 12.96 -3.21
CA PHE A 286 -2.48 12.02 -2.62
C PHE A 286 -2.87 12.52 -1.23
N LYS A 287 -4.17 12.66 -0.95
CA LYS A 287 -4.64 13.08 0.36
C LYS A 287 -5.99 12.46 0.70
N THR A 288 -6.23 12.22 1.99
CA THR A 288 -7.55 11.86 2.50
C THR A 288 -8.47 13.07 2.50
N GLN A 289 -9.76 12.84 2.45
CA GLN A 289 -10.76 13.91 2.52
C GLN A 289 -10.72 14.66 3.87
N SER A 290 -10.40 13.94 4.94
CA SER A 290 -10.19 14.50 6.29
C SER A 290 -8.95 15.40 6.39
N GLY A 291 -8.00 15.29 5.45
CA GLY A 291 -6.68 15.92 5.52
C GLY A 291 -5.74 15.28 6.54
N SER A 292 -6.13 14.14 7.11
CA SER A 292 -5.32 13.36 8.07
C SER A 292 -4.07 12.76 7.45
N LEU A 293 -4.10 12.50 6.15
CA LEU A 293 -2.97 12.01 5.36
C LEU A 293 -2.79 12.88 4.11
N LEU A 294 -1.58 13.36 3.88
CA LEU A 294 -1.16 14.05 2.66
C LEU A 294 0.19 13.49 2.22
N LEU A 295 0.30 13.12 0.96
CA LEU A 295 1.57 12.76 0.31
C LEU A 295 1.75 13.60 -0.95
N ARG A 296 2.88 14.28 -1.07
CA ARG A 296 3.38 14.89 -2.29
C ARG A 296 4.74 14.32 -2.63
N ALA A 297 4.86 13.81 -3.83
CA ALA A 297 6.08 13.15 -4.27
C ALA A 297 6.28 13.29 -5.78
N ASN A 298 7.52 13.13 -6.20
CA ASN A 298 7.90 12.84 -7.58
C ASN A 298 8.89 11.67 -7.58
N GLY A 299 9.11 11.05 -8.73
CA GLY A 299 10.00 9.90 -8.72
C GLY A 299 10.16 9.21 -10.06
N ARG A 300 10.85 8.09 -10.02
CA ARG A 300 11.09 7.23 -11.19
C ARG A 300 10.97 5.77 -10.79
N VAL A 301 10.38 5.00 -11.68
CA VAL A 301 10.32 3.53 -11.62
C VAL A 301 10.94 3.01 -12.90
N SER A 302 11.81 2.01 -12.82
CA SER A 302 12.49 1.42 -13.99
C SER A 302 12.70 -0.08 -13.83
N ASP A 303 13.00 -0.73 -14.95
CA ASP A 303 13.38 -2.14 -15.05
C ASP A 303 12.33 -3.10 -14.47
N TRP A 304 11.03 -2.76 -14.61
CA TRP A 304 9.95 -3.60 -14.06
C TRP A 304 9.80 -4.97 -14.77
N ASP A 305 10.43 -5.14 -15.90
CA ASP A 305 10.52 -6.39 -16.65
C ASP A 305 11.65 -7.32 -16.16
N ARG A 306 12.57 -6.82 -15.32
CA ARG A 306 13.72 -7.54 -14.77
C ARG A 306 13.78 -7.44 -13.25
N LEU A 307 14.44 -6.40 -12.75
CA LEU A 307 14.55 -6.09 -11.34
C LEU A 307 13.96 -4.69 -11.10
N LEU A 308 12.73 -4.65 -10.60
CA LEU A 308 12.06 -3.39 -10.28
C LEU A 308 12.96 -2.48 -9.44
N ARG A 309 13.25 -1.29 -9.97
CA ARG A 309 13.97 -0.22 -9.29
C ARG A 309 13.07 1.00 -9.20
N TRP A 310 13.07 1.64 -8.08
CA TRP A 310 12.28 2.85 -7.88
C TRP A 310 12.99 3.82 -6.96
N LYS A 311 12.75 5.09 -7.20
CA LYS A 311 13.24 6.20 -6.40
C LYS A 311 12.17 7.27 -6.36
N ALA A 312 11.81 7.73 -5.18
CA ALA A 312 10.86 8.81 -4.99
C ALA A 312 11.43 9.87 -4.06
N ASN A 313 11.24 11.12 -4.44
CA ASN A 313 11.50 12.28 -3.61
C ASN A 313 10.15 12.72 -3.02
N ILE A 314 10.02 12.59 -1.71
CA ILE A 314 8.85 13.00 -0.94
C ILE A 314 9.06 14.46 -0.53
N SER A 315 8.34 15.38 -1.19
CA SER A 315 8.38 16.80 -0.85
C SER A 315 7.51 17.13 0.35
N ALA A 316 6.49 16.34 0.63
CA ALA A 316 5.70 16.41 1.84
C ALA A 316 4.96 15.09 2.09
N LEU A 317 5.15 14.51 3.27
CA LEU A 317 4.27 13.50 3.85
C LEU A 317 3.78 14.06 5.17
N LYS A 318 2.47 14.15 5.33
CA LYS A 318 1.83 14.50 6.61
C LYS A 318 0.93 13.34 7.03
N ILE A 319 1.07 12.92 8.29
CA ILE A 319 0.16 11.98 8.94
C ILE A 319 -0.23 12.62 10.27
N SER A 320 -1.51 12.99 10.44
CA SER A 320 -1.99 13.49 11.72
C SER A 320 -2.11 12.36 12.74
N GLY A 321 -2.19 12.68 14.03
CA GLY A 321 -2.40 11.68 15.09
C GLY A 321 -3.64 10.82 14.83
N ASP A 322 -4.74 11.41 14.35
CA ASP A 322 -5.96 10.69 13.94
C ASP A 322 -5.76 9.89 12.66
N GLY A 323 -4.89 10.35 11.75
CA GLY A 323 -4.58 9.70 10.48
C GLY A 323 -3.90 8.34 10.66
N ILE A 324 -3.11 8.15 11.71
CA ILE A 324 -2.52 6.85 12.04
C ILE A 324 -3.65 5.86 12.37
N GLY A 325 -4.65 6.28 13.15
CA GLY A 325 -5.83 5.49 13.46
C GLY A 325 -6.68 5.18 12.23
N GLU A 326 -6.86 6.17 11.32
CA GLU A 326 -7.57 6.03 10.06
C GLU A 326 -6.90 5.00 9.13
N VAL A 327 -5.58 5.08 8.96
CA VAL A 327 -4.80 4.10 8.19
C VAL A 327 -4.92 2.70 8.79
N SER A 328 -4.84 2.57 10.12
CA SER A 328 -4.98 1.29 10.82
C SER A 328 -6.36 0.66 10.62
N ARG A 329 -7.44 1.46 10.71
CA ARG A 329 -8.82 0.99 10.44
C ARG A 329 -8.98 0.53 9.00
N ASN A 330 -8.46 1.29 8.05
CA ASN A 330 -8.55 0.99 6.62
C ASN A 330 -7.72 -0.25 6.23
N LEU A 331 -6.57 -0.49 6.84
CA LEU A 331 -5.79 -1.72 6.62
C LEU A 331 -6.49 -2.97 7.18
N GLY A 332 -7.50 -2.80 8.03
CA GLY A 332 -8.30 -3.89 8.57
C GLY A 332 -7.50 -4.90 9.40
N LYS A 333 -6.24 -4.60 9.67
CA LYS A 333 -5.45 -5.21 10.71
C LYS A 333 -5.56 -4.27 11.90
N ARG A 334 -5.94 -4.78 13.06
CA ARG A 334 -5.67 -4.08 14.31
C ARG A 334 -4.14 -4.03 14.45
N ILE A 335 -3.52 -3.08 13.78
CA ILE A 335 -2.12 -2.76 14.04
C ILE A 335 -2.16 -2.16 15.44
N SER A 336 -1.66 -2.91 16.40
CA SER A 336 -1.42 -2.35 17.73
C SER A 336 -0.32 -1.31 17.56
N ILE A 337 -0.74 -0.05 17.46
CA ILE A 337 0.21 1.06 17.38
C ILE A 337 0.67 1.31 18.83
N PRO A 338 1.98 1.22 19.11
CA PRO A 338 2.51 1.55 20.42
C PRO A 338 2.04 2.95 20.86
N LYS A 339 1.72 3.12 22.13
CA LYS A 339 1.25 4.39 22.67
C LYS A 339 2.29 5.52 22.45
N GLU A 340 3.55 5.16 22.45
CA GLU A 340 4.68 6.04 22.19
C GLU A 340 4.59 6.68 20.80
N VAL A 341 4.18 5.92 19.78
CA VAL A 341 3.99 6.41 18.41
C VAL A 341 2.79 7.37 18.34
N LEU A 342 1.71 7.08 19.06
CA LEU A 342 0.54 7.97 19.10
C LEU A 342 0.88 9.31 19.79
N ARG A 343 1.80 9.32 20.74
CA ARG A 343 2.27 10.52 21.45
C ARG A 343 3.20 11.40 20.61
N LEU A 344 3.67 10.93 19.47
CA LEU A 344 4.45 11.75 18.53
C LEU A 344 3.62 12.92 17.96
N GLY A 345 2.28 12.84 18.01
CA GLY A 345 1.39 13.82 17.40
C GLY A 345 1.41 13.77 15.88
N ASP A 346 1.29 14.93 15.23
CA ASP A 346 1.41 15.02 13.77
C ASP A 346 2.82 14.67 13.32
N ILE A 347 2.91 13.82 12.31
CA ILE A 347 4.16 13.36 11.72
C ILE A 347 4.30 14.01 10.34
N TYR A 348 5.41 14.68 10.11
CA TYR A 348 5.80 15.23 8.81
C TYR A 348 7.11 14.59 8.38
N TYR A 349 7.19 14.16 7.13
CA TYR A 349 8.41 13.63 6.55
C TYR A 349 8.71 14.30 5.22
N ILE A 350 9.98 14.67 5.02
CA ILE A 350 10.55 15.17 3.77
C ILE A 350 11.83 14.38 3.53
N GLY A 351 11.98 13.82 2.35
CA GLY A 351 13.17 13.03 2.05
C GLY A 351 13.01 12.16 0.82
N GLU A 352 13.96 11.27 0.68
CA GLU A 352 14.07 10.34 -0.43
C GLU A 352 13.81 8.92 0.05
N VAL A 353 13.06 8.17 -0.75
CA VAL A 353 12.86 6.73 -0.58
C VAL A 353 13.20 6.02 -1.88
N TYR A 354 13.86 4.88 -1.79
CA TYR A 354 14.30 4.14 -2.97
C TYR A 354 14.33 2.64 -2.71
N GLY A 355 14.31 1.87 -3.80
CA GLY A 355 14.37 0.42 -3.69
C GLY A 355 14.80 -0.27 -4.98
N ALA A 356 15.30 -1.48 -4.82
CA ALA A 356 15.65 -2.40 -5.89
C ALA A 356 15.36 -3.83 -5.45
N GLY A 357 14.34 -4.45 -6.04
CA GLY A 357 13.85 -5.77 -5.62
C GLY A 357 13.40 -5.77 -4.16
N LYS A 358 14.12 -6.53 -3.31
CA LYS A 358 13.84 -6.61 -1.86
C LYS A 358 14.61 -5.58 -1.02
N ASN A 359 15.50 -4.83 -1.62
CA ASN A 359 16.29 -3.81 -0.94
C ASN A 359 15.53 -2.49 -0.95
N VAL A 360 15.48 -1.83 0.18
CA VAL A 360 14.81 -0.53 0.35
C VAL A 360 15.65 0.39 1.20
N GLY A 361 15.58 1.68 0.91
CA GLY A 361 16.29 2.69 1.69
C GLY A 361 15.51 3.98 1.78
N THR A 362 15.86 4.77 2.76
CA THR A 362 15.32 6.12 2.97
C THR A 362 16.37 7.02 3.58
N HIS A 363 16.27 8.29 3.25
CA HIS A 363 17.06 9.34 3.89
C HIS A 363 16.24 10.63 3.87
N GLY A 364 16.05 11.23 5.04
CA GLY A 364 15.20 12.41 5.15
C GLY A 364 15.06 12.94 6.57
N GLN A 365 14.16 13.89 6.73
CA GLN A 365 13.84 14.53 7.99
C GLN A 365 12.42 14.20 8.42
N LEU A 366 12.28 13.76 9.64
CA LEU A 366 11.01 13.51 10.33
C LEU A 366 10.81 14.61 11.37
N LYS A 367 9.72 15.35 11.25
CA LYS A 367 9.27 16.33 12.23
C LYS A 367 8.02 15.83 12.91
N THR A 368 7.99 15.92 14.22
CA THR A 368 6.87 15.46 15.06
C THR A 368 6.49 16.53 16.10
N GLY A 369 5.40 16.32 16.80
CA GLY A 369 5.01 17.19 17.92
C GLY A 369 5.96 17.13 19.14
N VAL A 370 6.93 16.20 19.14
CA VAL A 370 7.91 16.01 20.22
C VAL A 370 9.33 16.37 19.81
N GLY A 371 9.57 16.70 18.54
CA GLY A 371 10.89 17.10 18.02
C GLY A 371 11.16 16.65 16.60
N GLU A 372 12.37 16.90 16.12
CA GLU A 372 12.81 16.60 14.76
C GLU A 372 13.94 15.58 14.75
N VAL A 373 13.92 14.67 13.77
CA VAL A 373 14.91 13.61 13.62
C VAL A 373 15.32 13.49 12.15
N ALA A 374 16.61 13.59 11.86
CA ALA A 374 17.16 13.15 10.59
C ALA A 374 17.33 11.62 10.60
N ILE A 375 16.84 10.96 9.57
CA ILE A 375 16.81 9.50 9.47
C ILE A 375 17.54 9.09 8.18
N LYS A 376 18.40 8.09 8.29
CA LYS A 376 18.92 7.33 7.16
C LYS A 376 18.78 5.85 7.50
N ALA A 377 18.14 5.08 6.62
CA ALA A 377 17.97 3.64 6.82
C ALA A 377 18.04 2.90 5.49
N GLU A 378 18.73 1.77 5.48
CA GLU A 378 18.87 0.89 4.33
C GLU A 378 18.68 -0.56 4.77
N LYS A 379 17.82 -1.27 4.07
CA LYS A 379 17.61 -2.71 4.25
C LYS A 379 18.04 -3.45 2.99
N ALA A 380 19.02 -4.34 3.12
CA ALA A 380 19.52 -5.21 2.06
C ALA A 380 19.36 -6.68 2.48
N GLY A 381 18.36 -7.35 1.91
CA GLY A 381 18.00 -8.69 2.34
C GLY A 381 17.54 -8.73 3.81
N SER A 382 18.29 -9.43 4.68
CA SER A 382 18.06 -9.47 6.12
C SER A 382 18.78 -8.37 6.89
N GLU A 383 19.79 -7.73 6.29
CA GLU A 383 20.62 -6.71 6.92
C GLU A 383 19.92 -5.35 6.91
N LEU A 384 19.98 -4.67 8.03
CA LEU A 384 19.52 -3.30 8.26
C LEU A 384 20.72 -2.43 8.66
N LYS A 385 20.86 -1.28 8.02
CA LYS A 385 21.73 -0.19 8.47
C LYS A 385 20.86 1.03 8.72
N ALA A 386 20.98 1.65 9.87
CA ALA A 386 20.20 2.83 10.20
C ALA A 386 21.07 3.85 10.96
N SER A 387 20.79 5.11 10.75
CA SER A 387 21.31 6.19 11.59
C SER A 387 20.21 7.21 11.84
N ILE A 388 20.19 7.75 13.02
CA ILE A 388 19.32 8.83 13.45
C ILE A 388 20.15 9.95 14.05
N ASN A 389 19.75 11.18 13.78
CA ASN A 389 20.34 12.36 14.38
C ASN A 389 19.22 13.31 14.82
N THR A 390 19.26 13.74 16.07
CA THR A 390 18.30 14.70 16.61
C THR A 390 19.03 15.72 17.48
N GLN A 391 18.65 16.99 17.34
CA GLN A 391 19.10 18.07 18.20
C GLN A 391 18.27 18.18 19.48
N GLY A 392 17.11 17.52 19.50
CA GLY A 392 16.26 17.47 20.69
C GLY A 392 14.89 16.88 20.42
N ILE A 393 14.62 15.73 21.04
CA ILE A 393 13.29 15.14 21.14
C ILE A 393 12.86 15.07 22.60
N ASN A 394 11.58 15.32 22.87
CA ASN A 394 11.04 15.28 24.25
C ASN A 394 10.66 13.84 24.61
N LEU A 395 11.58 13.12 25.26
CA LEU A 395 11.37 11.74 25.70
C LEU A 395 10.28 11.64 26.77
N GLY A 396 10.15 12.63 27.64
CA GLY A 396 9.13 12.64 28.70
C GLY A 396 7.73 12.55 28.12
N ARG A 397 7.45 13.29 27.04
CA ARG A 397 6.17 13.20 26.32
C ARG A 397 5.98 11.86 25.60
N ILE A 398 7.04 11.30 25.01
CA ILE A 398 6.97 10.00 24.33
C ILE A 398 6.67 8.88 25.34
N LEU A 399 7.43 8.84 26.44
CA LEU A 399 7.35 7.78 27.45
C LEU A 399 6.24 8.01 28.49
N ASP A 400 5.61 9.20 28.49
CA ASP A 400 4.64 9.62 29.52
C ASP A 400 5.23 9.59 30.94
N ASN A 401 6.44 10.06 31.06
CA ASN A 401 7.18 10.05 32.30
C ASN A 401 7.95 11.37 32.48
N GLY A 402 7.52 12.16 33.48
CA GLY A 402 8.10 13.47 33.75
C GLY A 402 9.55 13.49 34.27
N GLN A 403 10.12 12.33 34.56
CA GLN A 403 11.56 12.23 34.90
C GLN A 403 12.46 12.45 33.68
N PHE A 404 11.95 12.14 32.47
CA PHE A 404 12.68 12.37 31.22
C PHE A 404 12.36 13.73 30.62
N GLY A 405 13.35 14.34 30.00
CA GLY A 405 13.21 15.61 29.29
C GLY A 405 13.70 15.49 27.83
N ILE A 406 14.57 16.38 27.42
CA ILE A 406 15.09 16.46 26.06
C ILE A 406 16.25 15.48 25.87
N LEU A 407 16.22 14.79 24.74
CA LEU A 407 17.33 13.95 24.23
C LEU A 407 17.84 14.53 22.92
N ALA A 408 19.11 14.91 22.87
CA ALA A 408 19.87 15.14 21.64
C ALA A 408 20.81 13.94 21.42
N ALA A 409 20.76 13.33 20.23
CA ALA A 409 21.49 12.09 19.98
C ALA A 409 21.89 11.93 18.51
N SER A 410 23.04 11.30 18.28
CA SER A 410 23.49 10.81 17.00
C SER A 410 23.81 9.32 17.14
N LEU A 411 22.91 8.46 16.64
CA LEU A 411 22.98 7.01 16.80
C LEU A 411 23.10 6.34 15.45
N SER A 412 23.90 5.29 15.38
CA SER A 412 24.00 4.40 14.21
C SER A 412 23.86 2.94 14.65
N ALA A 413 23.23 2.16 13.78
CA ALA A 413 23.00 0.75 14.06
C ALA A 413 23.09 -0.06 12.77
N HIS A 414 23.57 -1.30 12.86
CA HIS A 414 23.58 -2.23 11.74
C HIS A 414 23.48 -3.67 12.22
N GLY A 415 22.96 -4.53 11.36
CA GLY A 415 22.81 -5.95 11.64
C GLY A 415 21.47 -6.51 11.17
N ASN A 416 21.08 -7.62 11.77
CA ASN A 416 19.84 -8.32 11.47
C ASN A 416 19.12 -8.72 12.77
N LYS A 417 18.03 -9.49 12.66
CA LYS A 417 17.23 -9.87 13.83
C LYS A 417 17.98 -10.71 14.88
N GLN A 418 19.09 -11.36 14.50
CA GLN A 418 19.86 -12.25 15.39
C GLN A 418 21.12 -11.56 15.91
N HIS A 419 21.70 -10.67 15.12
CA HIS A 419 22.94 -9.97 15.42
C HIS A 419 22.77 -8.49 15.07
N PHE A 420 22.85 -7.64 16.07
CA PHE A 420 22.64 -6.21 15.92
C PHE A 420 23.69 -5.44 16.71
N TYR A 421 24.25 -4.43 16.10
CA TYR A 421 25.24 -3.56 16.71
C TYR A 421 24.74 -2.11 16.64
N ALA A 422 24.90 -1.37 17.71
CA ALA A 422 24.50 0.03 17.80
C ALA A 422 25.54 0.84 18.57
N LYS A 423 25.87 2.03 18.04
CA LYS A 423 26.75 2.98 18.69
C LYS A 423 26.28 4.41 18.47
N GLY A 424 26.67 5.29 19.37
CA GLY A 424 26.39 6.70 19.17
C GLY A 424 26.81 7.59 20.31
N SER A 425 26.60 8.89 20.07
CA SER A 425 26.82 9.95 21.04
C SER A 425 25.49 10.62 21.39
N ILE A 426 25.38 10.98 22.65
CA ILE A 426 24.24 11.71 23.21
C ILE A 426 24.80 12.99 23.84
N PRO A 427 24.83 14.10 23.09
CA PRO A 427 25.34 15.39 23.58
C PRO A 427 24.55 15.93 24.77
N ARG A 428 23.24 15.58 24.85
CA ARG A 428 22.36 16.01 25.93
C ARG A 428 21.29 14.95 26.23
N PHE A 429 21.13 14.67 27.51
CA PHE A 429 20.06 13.84 28.03
C PHE A 429 19.54 14.40 29.35
N ASP A 430 18.31 14.91 29.33
CA ASP A 430 17.66 15.45 30.52
C ASP A 430 16.98 14.32 31.30
N PHE A 431 17.39 14.09 32.51
CA PHE A 431 16.83 13.10 33.41
C PHE A 431 16.83 13.61 34.86
N ASN A 432 15.74 13.42 35.58
CA ASN A 432 15.58 13.82 36.99
C ASN A 432 15.97 15.29 37.26
N LYS A 433 15.57 16.22 36.37
CA LYS A 433 15.87 17.67 36.45
C LYS A 433 17.35 18.02 36.23
N TYR A 434 18.19 17.06 35.84
CA TYR A 434 19.58 17.30 35.46
C TYR A 434 19.78 17.05 33.97
N SER A 435 20.66 17.81 33.33
CA SER A 435 21.00 17.65 31.92
C SER A 435 22.39 17.01 31.80
N TYR A 436 22.44 15.69 31.68
CA TYR A 436 23.67 14.94 31.41
C TYR A 436 24.21 15.27 30.01
N ARG A 437 25.51 15.36 29.88
CA ARG A 437 26.20 15.72 28.64
C ARG A 437 27.25 14.68 28.27
N ASN A 438 27.60 14.67 26.96
CA ASN A 438 28.68 13.87 26.40
C ASN A 438 28.62 12.38 26.77
N ILE A 439 27.43 11.77 26.58
CA ILE A 439 27.26 10.34 26.78
C ILE A 439 27.65 9.63 25.49
N GLN A 440 28.45 8.58 25.59
CA GLN A 440 28.76 7.66 24.50
C GLN A 440 28.15 6.30 24.81
N ILE A 441 27.59 5.64 23.79
CA ILE A 441 27.05 4.31 23.89
C ILE A 441 27.63 3.43 22.79
N ASP A 442 27.96 2.19 23.12
CA ASP A 442 28.39 1.15 22.20
C ASP A 442 27.82 -0.16 22.69
N GLY A 443 27.07 -0.88 21.85
CA GLY A 443 26.41 -2.09 22.27
C GLY A 443 26.11 -3.05 21.13
N SER A 444 26.00 -4.29 21.50
CA SER A 444 25.66 -5.38 20.60
C SER A 444 24.51 -6.23 21.14
N TYR A 445 23.81 -6.84 20.25
CA TYR A 445 22.81 -7.86 20.52
C TYR A 445 23.14 -9.12 19.72
N ASN A 446 23.23 -10.24 20.38
CA ASN A 446 23.55 -11.53 19.78
C ASN A 446 22.62 -12.61 20.35
N ARG A 447 21.61 -13.03 19.57
CA ARG A 447 20.66 -14.12 19.91
C ARG A 447 20.12 -14.08 21.34
N GLY A 448 19.73 -12.90 21.80
CA GLY A 448 19.17 -12.71 23.14
C GLY A 448 20.16 -12.25 24.20
N LEU A 449 21.46 -12.15 23.88
CA LEU A 449 22.48 -11.53 24.72
C LEU A 449 22.69 -10.08 24.26
N LEU A 450 22.49 -9.14 25.16
CA LEU A 450 22.86 -7.73 25.03
C LEU A 450 24.19 -7.52 25.74
N GLU A 451 25.13 -6.85 25.10
CA GLU A 451 26.40 -6.43 25.69
C GLU A 451 26.66 -4.99 25.32
N GLY A 452 27.21 -4.20 26.21
CA GLY A 452 27.45 -2.80 25.90
C GLY A 452 28.32 -2.05 26.90
N LEU A 453 28.81 -0.93 26.39
CA LEU A 453 29.55 0.08 27.11
C LEU A 453 28.81 1.41 27.02
N ALA A 454 28.65 2.09 28.14
CA ALA A 454 28.19 3.46 28.19
C ALA A 454 29.16 4.31 29.00
N SER A 455 29.47 5.50 28.53
CA SER A 455 30.30 6.46 29.28
C SER A 455 29.61 7.82 29.32
N ILE A 456 29.74 8.50 30.43
CA ILE A 456 29.28 9.87 30.67
C ILE A 456 30.51 10.70 31.00
N ALA A 457 30.77 11.76 30.24
CA ALA A 457 31.85 12.71 30.47
C ALA A 457 31.27 14.11 30.70
N ASP A 458 30.46 14.20 31.75
CA ASP A 458 29.81 15.44 32.20
C ASP A 458 30.65 16.10 33.30
N PRO A 459 30.68 17.44 33.44
CA PRO A 459 31.41 18.12 34.52
C PRO A 459 31.09 17.64 35.94
N ASN A 460 29.87 17.14 36.17
CA ASN A 460 29.37 16.68 37.48
C ASN A 460 29.21 15.15 37.55
N ALA A 461 29.52 14.44 36.47
CA ALA A 461 29.48 12.98 36.41
C ALA A 461 30.44 12.44 35.36
N ASN A 462 31.50 11.76 35.78
CA ASN A 462 32.38 11.00 34.91
C ASN A 462 32.27 9.52 35.28
N ILE A 463 31.50 8.79 34.47
CA ILE A 463 31.09 7.41 34.76
C ILE A 463 31.25 6.55 33.50
N GLN A 464 31.81 5.38 33.67
CA GLN A 464 31.86 4.35 32.64
C GLN A 464 31.15 3.12 33.16
N VAL A 465 30.23 2.56 32.35
CA VAL A 465 29.47 1.34 32.67
C VAL A 465 29.64 0.37 31.53
N GLU A 466 30.06 -0.84 31.86
CA GLU A 466 30.03 -1.98 30.94
C GLU A 466 29.13 -3.08 31.50
N GLY A 467 28.45 -3.81 30.60
CA GLY A 467 27.59 -4.88 31.10
C GLY A 467 26.98 -5.73 30.00
N SER A 468 26.35 -6.78 30.48
CA SER A 468 25.63 -7.74 29.65
C SER A 468 24.26 -8.09 30.26
N TYR A 469 23.28 -8.39 29.38
CA TYR A 469 21.94 -8.83 29.78
C TYR A 469 21.44 -9.93 28.86
N SER A 470 21.14 -11.10 29.46
CA SER A 470 20.51 -12.22 28.74
C SER A 470 19.00 -12.13 28.86
N ILE A 471 18.32 -11.78 27.75
CA ILE A 471 16.85 -11.67 27.68
C ILE A 471 16.16 -12.99 28.04
N PRO A 472 16.56 -14.17 27.48
CA PRO A 472 15.90 -15.44 27.80
C PRO A 472 16.05 -15.87 29.24
N ARG A 473 17.23 -15.59 29.84
CA ARG A 473 17.54 -16.01 31.21
C ARG A 473 17.22 -14.96 32.26
N LYS A 474 16.93 -13.70 31.82
CA LYS A 474 16.77 -12.52 32.71
C LYS A 474 17.95 -12.33 33.67
N GLN A 475 19.15 -12.60 33.18
CA GLN A 475 20.39 -12.50 33.91
C GLN A 475 21.20 -11.30 33.41
N TYR A 476 21.91 -10.65 34.32
CA TYR A 476 22.80 -9.54 33.97
C TYR A 476 24.12 -9.61 34.74
N ALA A 477 25.12 -8.97 34.15
CA ALA A 477 26.35 -8.60 34.81
C ALA A 477 26.72 -7.18 34.37
N ALA A 478 27.10 -6.33 35.28
CA ALA A 478 27.51 -4.96 34.98
C ALA A 478 28.59 -4.49 35.94
N THR A 479 29.51 -3.69 35.44
CA THR A 479 30.53 -2.97 36.21
C THR A 479 30.45 -1.51 35.88
N ALA A 480 30.40 -0.66 36.88
CA ALA A 480 30.42 0.79 36.78
C ALA A 480 31.65 1.36 37.46
N HIS A 481 32.43 2.18 36.72
CA HIS A 481 33.54 2.92 37.25
C HIS A 481 33.15 4.39 37.34
N VAL A 482 33.06 4.93 38.52
CA VAL A 482 32.72 6.32 38.81
C VAL A 482 34.00 7.06 39.17
N GLN A 483 34.57 7.79 38.22
CA GLN A 483 35.76 8.66 38.44
C GLN A 483 35.38 9.91 39.22
N HIS A 484 34.22 10.47 38.95
CA HIS A 484 33.68 11.63 39.61
C HIS A 484 32.17 11.69 39.52
N LEU A 485 31.50 12.00 40.65
CA LEU A 485 30.03 12.14 40.70
C LEU A 485 29.63 13.10 41.81
N LEU A 486 28.89 14.16 41.47
CA LEU A 486 28.18 14.98 42.47
C LEU A 486 26.86 14.31 42.85
N PRO A 487 26.67 13.88 44.13
CA PRO A 487 25.41 13.22 44.52
C PRO A 487 24.17 14.08 44.36
N THR A 488 24.29 15.39 44.31
CA THR A 488 23.20 16.36 44.12
C THR A 488 22.51 16.19 42.78
N ILE A 489 23.20 15.76 41.71
CA ILE A 489 22.60 15.54 40.40
C ILE A 489 21.68 14.30 40.38
N LEU A 490 21.87 13.38 41.33
CA LEU A 490 20.97 12.24 41.56
C LEU A 490 19.76 12.61 42.40
N GLY A 491 19.64 13.89 42.85
CA GLY A 491 18.59 14.35 43.75
C GLY A 491 18.86 14.02 45.22
N LEU A 492 20.05 13.54 45.56
CA LEU A 492 20.43 13.28 46.95
C LEU A 492 20.72 14.59 47.67
N LYS A 493 20.19 14.69 48.90
CA LYS A 493 20.43 15.86 49.77
C LYS A 493 21.72 15.60 50.57
N VAL A 494 22.75 16.33 50.25
CA VAL A 494 24.04 16.37 50.99
C VAL A 494 24.24 17.75 51.60
N ALA A 495 24.85 17.76 52.77
CA ALA A 495 25.08 19.00 53.52
C ALA A 495 26.00 19.97 52.72
N ASP A 496 27.08 19.45 52.19
CA ASP A 496 27.96 20.18 51.27
C ASP A 496 27.58 19.84 49.81
N LYS A 497 27.10 20.84 49.06
CA LYS A 497 26.74 20.66 47.64
C LYS A 497 27.94 20.47 46.73
N THR A 498 29.12 20.73 47.18
CA THR A 498 30.38 20.52 46.43
C THR A 498 31.00 19.16 46.69
N TYR A 499 30.45 18.40 47.65
CA TYR A 499 30.91 17.05 47.96
C TYR A 499 30.78 16.14 46.72
N SER A 500 31.87 15.47 46.40
CA SER A 500 31.91 14.55 45.25
C SER A 500 32.32 13.13 45.70
N LEU A 501 31.73 12.17 45.03
CA LEU A 501 32.10 10.77 45.09
C LEU A 501 33.13 10.50 43.99
N ASN A 502 34.32 10.01 44.35
CA ASN A 502 35.42 9.78 43.43
C ASN A 502 35.92 8.33 43.57
N ASP A 503 36.42 7.79 42.46
CA ASP A 503 37.15 6.51 42.39
C ASP A 503 36.32 5.33 42.98
N ILE A 504 35.05 5.26 42.62
CA ILE A 504 34.14 4.20 43.04
C ILE A 504 33.98 3.18 41.92
N THR A 505 34.12 1.89 42.27
CA THR A 505 33.78 0.77 41.40
C THR A 505 32.58 0.02 41.97
N VAL A 506 31.57 -0.18 41.14
CA VAL A 506 30.40 -0.99 41.48
C VAL A 506 30.28 -2.10 40.48
N SER A 507 30.30 -3.35 40.97
CA SER A 507 30.09 -4.54 40.15
C SER A 507 28.85 -5.29 40.63
N ALA A 508 28.01 -5.69 39.71
CA ALA A 508 26.80 -6.42 40.05
C ALA A 508 26.52 -7.54 39.04
N LYS A 509 26.12 -8.69 39.54
CA LYS A 509 25.76 -9.86 38.77
C LYS A 509 24.48 -10.49 39.32
N ASN A 510 23.55 -10.85 38.48
CA ASN A 510 22.36 -11.60 38.85
C ASN A 510 22.30 -12.92 38.05
N GLN A 511 22.67 -14.02 38.67
CA GLN A 511 22.63 -15.38 38.11
C GLN A 511 22.08 -16.39 39.11
N GLY A 512 21.01 -16.09 39.85
CA GLY A 512 20.45 -16.93 40.91
C GLY A 512 21.38 -16.99 42.12
N LYS A 513 21.84 -18.19 42.48
CA LYS A 513 22.74 -18.37 43.65
C LYS A 513 24.12 -17.73 43.49
N ASP A 514 24.54 -17.49 42.24
CA ASP A 514 25.84 -16.86 41.93
C ASP A 514 25.69 -15.33 41.73
N SER A 515 24.69 -14.72 42.36
CA SER A 515 24.52 -13.27 42.32
C SER A 515 25.43 -12.58 43.31
N TYR A 516 26.02 -11.48 42.89
CA TYR A 516 26.83 -10.63 43.75
C TYR A 516 26.59 -9.15 43.48
N PHE A 517 26.90 -8.35 44.50
CA PHE A 517 27.02 -6.91 44.41
C PHE A 517 28.26 -6.50 45.20
N ASP A 518 29.20 -5.87 44.51
CA ASP A 518 30.44 -5.36 45.10
C ASP A 518 30.50 -3.85 44.88
N LEU A 519 30.79 -3.12 45.94
CA LEU A 519 31.08 -1.69 45.90
C LEU A 519 32.43 -1.48 46.55
N GLU A 520 33.34 -0.90 45.82
CA GLU A 520 34.67 -0.50 46.27
C GLU A 520 34.78 1.02 46.15
N ALA A 521 35.02 1.69 47.26
CA ALA A 521 35.20 3.13 47.35
C ALA A 521 36.35 3.46 48.31
N PRO A 522 37.00 4.61 48.21
CA PRO A 522 38.08 5.00 49.16
C PRO A 522 37.63 5.03 50.62
N PHE A 523 36.33 5.21 50.87
CA PHE A 523 35.74 5.33 52.21
C PHE A 523 34.99 4.08 52.69
N ALA A 524 34.69 3.14 51.80
CA ALA A 524 33.95 1.93 52.14
C ALA A 524 34.11 0.83 51.11
N SER A 525 34.05 -0.44 51.57
CA SER A 525 33.83 -1.61 50.72
C SER A 525 32.58 -2.37 51.16
N ILE A 526 31.80 -2.83 50.17
CA ILE A 526 30.59 -3.61 50.42
C ILE A 526 30.57 -4.81 49.49
N HIS A 527 30.45 -6.00 50.03
CA HIS A 527 30.33 -7.24 49.31
C HIS A 527 29.03 -7.97 49.70
N VAL A 528 28.20 -8.26 48.74
CA VAL A 528 26.95 -9.00 48.91
C VAL A 528 26.94 -10.19 47.98
N ASN A 529 26.83 -11.41 48.54
CA ASN A 529 26.84 -12.65 47.76
C ASN A 529 25.65 -13.53 48.14
N GLY A 530 24.97 -14.08 47.14
CA GLY A 530 23.86 -15.00 47.37
C GLY A 530 22.71 -14.84 46.38
N GLU A 531 21.56 -15.37 46.73
CA GLU A 531 20.34 -15.28 45.91
C GLU A 531 19.44 -14.15 46.44
N TYR A 532 19.30 -13.09 45.68
CA TYR A 532 18.48 -11.93 46.07
C TYR A 532 17.90 -11.18 44.88
N ASP A 533 16.82 -10.47 45.15
CA ASP A 533 16.17 -9.54 44.23
C ASP A 533 16.46 -8.08 44.68
N TYR A 534 17.07 -7.30 43.79
CA TYR A 534 17.41 -5.90 44.09
C TYR A 534 16.20 -5.06 44.50
N ALA A 535 15.00 -5.33 43.93
CA ALA A 535 13.78 -4.60 44.30
C ALA A 535 13.36 -4.83 45.76
N THR A 536 13.78 -5.95 46.35
CA THR A 536 13.44 -6.31 47.72
C THR A 536 14.65 -6.34 48.67
N LEU A 537 15.85 -6.08 48.15
CA LEU A 537 17.09 -6.14 48.94
C LEU A 537 17.09 -5.15 50.13
N THR A 538 16.70 -3.88 49.88
CA THR A 538 16.55 -2.88 50.96
C THR A 538 15.56 -3.31 52.04
N LYS A 539 14.49 -3.98 51.67
CA LYS A 539 13.52 -4.56 52.66
C LYS A 539 14.15 -5.65 53.48
N SER A 540 15.02 -6.48 52.89
CA SER A 540 15.74 -7.52 53.62
C SER A 540 16.71 -6.93 54.64
N PHE A 541 17.44 -5.88 54.35
CA PHE A 541 18.25 -5.15 55.32
C PHE A 541 17.38 -4.54 56.43
N THR A 542 16.26 -3.91 56.08
CA THR A 542 15.32 -3.38 57.07
C THR A 542 14.79 -4.50 57.98
N ASN A 543 14.45 -5.66 57.39
CA ASN A 543 14.00 -6.84 58.14
C ASN A 543 15.08 -7.37 59.09
N LEU A 544 16.34 -7.42 58.66
CA LEU A 544 17.46 -7.84 59.49
C LEU A 544 17.59 -6.91 60.71
N ILE A 545 17.57 -5.60 60.48
CA ILE A 545 17.65 -4.60 61.56
C ILE A 545 16.43 -4.74 62.48
N ALA A 546 15.21 -4.83 61.92
CA ALA A 546 13.99 -5.01 62.72
C ALA A 546 13.99 -6.29 63.57
N SER A 547 14.63 -7.36 63.06
CA SER A 547 14.75 -8.63 63.79
C SER A 547 15.73 -8.57 64.96
N LYS A 548 16.79 -7.77 64.86
CA LYS A 548 17.84 -7.65 65.86
C LYS A 548 17.64 -6.47 66.79
N LEU A 549 17.01 -5.41 66.31
CA LEU A 549 16.78 -4.17 67.06
C LEU A 549 15.29 -3.71 66.90
N PRO A 550 14.32 -4.47 67.40
CA PRO A 550 12.89 -4.27 67.15
C PRO A 550 12.35 -2.96 67.77
N THR A 551 13.07 -2.34 68.68
CA THR A 551 12.70 -1.10 69.36
C THR A 551 13.29 0.17 68.74
N LEU A 552 14.05 0.05 67.64
CA LEU A 552 14.69 1.19 67.03
C LEU A 552 13.63 2.09 66.35
N PRO A 553 13.57 3.39 66.70
CA PRO A 553 12.59 4.30 66.11
C PRO A 553 12.77 4.44 64.57
N GLY A 554 11.65 4.40 63.83
CA GLY A 554 11.66 4.54 62.37
C GLY A 554 11.84 3.22 61.58
N ILE A 555 12.04 2.10 62.23
CA ILE A 555 12.08 0.80 61.57
C ILE A 555 10.68 0.18 61.55
N GLY A 556 10.19 -0.10 60.34
CA GLY A 556 8.90 -0.74 60.11
C GLY A 556 8.85 -2.22 60.56
N LYS A 557 7.64 -2.81 60.55
CA LYS A 557 7.47 -4.25 60.78
C LYS A 557 8.16 -5.05 59.70
N VAL A 558 8.67 -6.25 60.08
CA VAL A 558 9.29 -7.20 59.14
C VAL A 558 8.37 -7.51 57.96
N ASP A 559 8.82 -7.21 56.75
CA ASP A 559 8.14 -7.54 55.51
C ASP A 559 8.54 -8.95 55.03
N ARG A 560 7.65 -9.94 55.22
CA ARG A 560 7.88 -11.33 54.83
C ARG A 560 7.85 -11.59 53.33
N SER A 561 7.57 -10.58 52.50
CA SER A 561 7.59 -10.72 51.04
C SER A 561 9.00 -10.76 50.46
N ALA A 562 9.99 -10.25 51.16
CA ALA A 562 11.39 -10.29 50.75
C ALA A 562 11.99 -11.67 51.07
N LYS A 563 12.18 -12.50 50.04
CA LYS A 563 12.78 -13.85 50.15
C LYS A 563 14.20 -13.81 49.58
N ASN A 564 15.12 -13.19 50.32
CA ASN A 564 16.51 -13.06 49.90
C ASN A 564 17.39 -13.90 50.82
N HIS A 565 18.35 -14.66 50.26
CA HIS A 565 19.34 -15.47 50.96
C HIS A 565 20.73 -15.02 50.52
N PHE A 566 21.36 -14.15 51.29
CA PHE A 566 22.67 -13.59 50.96
C PHE A 566 23.53 -13.42 52.21
N THR A 567 24.82 -13.38 51.97
CA THR A 567 25.81 -12.90 52.94
C THR A 567 26.24 -11.52 52.55
N PHE A 568 26.52 -10.65 53.51
CA PHE A 568 27.10 -9.34 53.22
C PHE A 568 28.26 -9.03 54.17
N GLN A 569 29.24 -8.34 53.66
CA GLN A 569 30.33 -7.76 54.40
C GLN A 569 30.39 -6.28 54.04
N ALA A 570 30.51 -5.45 55.05
CA ALA A 570 30.71 -4.01 54.85
C ALA A 570 31.82 -3.52 55.75
N GLU A 571 32.75 -2.79 55.18
CA GLU A 571 33.88 -2.19 55.88
C GLU A 571 33.87 -0.68 55.55
N ILE A 572 33.99 0.15 56.58
CA ILE A 572 34.13 1.60 56.44
C ILE A 572 35.59 1.93 56.78
N THR A 573 36.33 2.39 55.81
CA THR A 573 37.79 2.57 55.91
C THR A 573 38.18 3.97 56.36
N SER A 574 37.42 4.99 56.09
CA SER A 574 37.64 6.35 56.59
C SER A 574 36.39 7.19 56.49
N THR A 575 36.28 8.19 57.35
CA THR A 575 35.18 9.19 57.35
C THR A 575 35.72 10.63 57.30
N GLU A 576 36.99 10.84 56.99
CA GLU A 576 37.58 12.17 56.80
C GLU A 576 37.35 12.69 55.39
#